data_2ec7bd85152006b770a7054583d59d4d
#
_entry.id   2ec7bd85152006b770a7054583d59d4d
#
_cell.length_a   1.000
_cell.length_b   1.000
_cell.length_c   1.000
_cell.angle_alpha   90.00
_cell.angle_beta   90.00
_cell.angle_gamma   90.00
#
_symmetry.space_group_name_H-M   'P 1'
#
loop_
_entity.id
_entity.type
_entity.pdbx_description
1 polymer ?
#
loop_
_entity_poly.entity_id
_entity_poly.type
_entity_poly.pdbx_seq_one_letter_code
_entity_poly.pdbx_strand_id
1 'polypeptide(L)'
;MEKLNNLLERAASPLKAYANCLLKIGLGISFFLHGYGKLPISEGFVGWLTSKGISSASVVAPMIAWGEILAGLGILLGGLIGTKAAILGNVVTRLSGGAIGIIMIGAIVIAHSDWGIFTGERGAVLFASEQLFLLLLGVYFAIRGND
;
A
#
# COMPACT_ATOMS: atom_id res chain seq x y z
N MET A 1 -7.22 36.08 -7.79
CA MET A 1 -7.23 34.61 -7.82
C MET A 1 -6.29 34.09 -8.91
N GLU A 2 -6.39 34.55 -10.15
CA GLU A 2 -5.56 34.10 -11.29
C GLU A 2 -4.06 34.32 -11.06
N LYS A 3 -3.64 35.49 -10.58
CA LYS A 3 -2.22 35.77 -10.27
C LYS A 3 -1.66 34.81 -9.22
N LEU A 4 -2.44 34.48 -8.17
CA LEU A 4 -2.05 33.51 -7.15
C LEU A 4 -1.93 32.11 -7.75
N ASN A 5 -2.91 31.68 -8.54
CA ASN A 5 -2.88 30.39 -9.22
C ASN A 5 -1.64 30.25 -10.12
N ASN A 6 -1.32 31.26 -10.90
CA ASN A 6 -0.15 31.27 -11.79
C ASN A 6 1.17 31.22 -11.00
N LEU A 7 1.23 31.86 -9.83
CA LEU A 7 2.40 31.76 -8.95
C LEU A 7 2.59 30.35 -8.40
N LEU A 8 1.50 29.76 -7.89
CA LEU A 8 1.51 28.37 -7.37
C LEU A 8 1.85 27.36 -8.47
N GLU A 9 1.29 27.53 -9.66
CA GLU A 9 1.57 26.67 -10.82
C GLU A 9 3.05 26.73 -11.23
N ARG A 10 3.65 27.92 -11.28
CA ARG A 10 5.09 28.10 -11.54
C ARG A 10 5.97 27.42 -10.49
N ALA A 11 5.58 27.50 -9.21
CA ALA A 11 6.32 26.85 -8.13
C ALA A 11 6.18 25.32 -8.18
N ALA A 12 5.01 24.79 -8.51
CA ALA A 12 4.72 23.36 -8.55
C ALA A 12 5.21 22.68 -9.85
N SER A 13 5.24 23.38 -10.97
CA SER A 13 5.52 22.84 -12.30
C SER A 13 6.79 21.97 -12.36
N PRO A 14 7.95 22.38 -11.83
CA PRO A 14 9.18 21.56 -11.89
C PRO A 14 9.10 20.29 -11.03
N LEU A 15 8.17 20.23 -10.07
CA LEU A 15 8.01 19.11 -9.13
C LEU A 15 6.95 18.10 -9.57
N LYS A 16 6.11 18.43 -10.54
CA LYS A 16 5.01 17.55 -11.01
C LYS A 16 5.48 16.17 -11.44
N ALA A 17 6.62 16.11 -12.14
CA ALA A 17 7.18 14.84 -12.60
C ALA A 17 7.60 13.92 -11.45
N TYR A 18 7.88 14.47 -10.27
CA TYR A 18 8.31 13.69 -9.10
C TYR A 18 7.16 13.26 -8.20
N ALA A 19 5.95 13.79 -8.39
CA ALA A 19 4.80 13.48 -7.53
C ALA A 19 4.50 11.98 -7.47
N ASN A 20 4.45 11.32 -8.64
CA ASN A 20 4.28 9.87 -8.72
C ASN A 20 5.43 9.09 -8.06
N CYS A 21 6.66 9.58 -8.21
CA CYS A 21 7.83 8.96 -7.59
C CYS A 21 7.75 9.00 -6.06
N LEU A 22 7.36 10.15 -5.48
CA LEU A 22 7.18 10.29 -4.04
C LEU A 22 6.12 9.32 -3.50
N LEU A 23 4.99 9.19 -4.19
CA LEU A 23 3.93 8.25 -3.79
C LEU A 23 4.40 6.79 -3.87
N LYS A 24 5.16 6.41 -4.91
CA LYS A 24 5.75 5.06 -5.04
C LYS A 24 6.74 4.77 -3.93
N ILE A 25 7.62 5.71 -3.62
CA ILE A 25 8.60 5.56 -2.55
C ILE A 25 7.88 5.38 -1.21
N GLY A 26 6.92 6.25 -0.89
CA GLY A 26 6.16 6.16 0.35
C GLY A 26 5.40 4.85 0.47
N LEU A 27 4.59 4.49 -0.54
CA LEU A 27 3.83 3.24 -0.54
C LEU A 27 4.74 2.01 -0.49
N GLY A 28 5.78 1.97 -1.33
CA GLY A 28 6.65 0.82 -1.45
C GLY A 28 7.45 0.56 -0.17
N ILE A 29 8.02 1.61 0.44
CA ILE A 29 8.74 1.49 1.72
C ILE A 29 7.78 1.11 2.84
N SER A 30 6.64 1.79 2.97
CA SER A 30 5.66 1.48 4.02
C SER A 30 5.22 0.03 3.93
N PHE A 31 4.84 -0.43 2.74
CA PHE A 31 4.33 -1.79 2.57
C PHE A 31 5.41 -2.87 2.76
N PHE A 32 6.63 -2.60 2.31
CA PHE A 32 7.79 -3.45 2.62
C PHE A 32 8.02 -3.59 4.13
N LEU A 33 8.01 -2.47 4.86
CA LEU A 33 8.24 -2.47 6.30
C LEU A 33 7.11 -3.16 7.07
N HIS A 34 5.86 -3.06 6.61
CA HIS A 34 4.74 -3.80 7.18
C HIS A 34 4.96 -5.32 7.12
N GLY A 35 5.43 -5.84 6.00
CA GLY A 35 5.74 -7.25 5.85
C GLY A 35 6.99 -7.66 6.62
N TYR A 36 8.06 -6.87 6.52
CA TYR A 36 9.32 -7.13 7.21
C TYR A 36 9.14 -7.16 8.74
N GLY A 37 8.34 -6.25 9.28
CA GLY A 37 8.03 -6.19 10.72
C GLY A 37 7.25 -7.41 11.26
N LYS A 38 6.69 -8.26 10.38
CA LYS A 38 6.05 -9.51 10.75
C LYS A 38 7.02 -10.71 10.81
N LEU A 39 8.29 -10.52 10.41
CA LEU A 39 9.31 -11.56 10.41
C LEU A 39 10.24 -11.45 11.65
N PRO A 40 10.63 -12.57 12.26
CA PRO A 40 10.13 -13.92 12.02
C PRO A 40 8.66 -14.07 12.45
N ILE A 41 7.91 -14.94 11.75
CA ILE A 41 6.50 -15.14 12.08
C ILE A 41 6.35 -15.63 13.51
N SER A 42 5.68 -14.85 14.34
CA SER A 42 5.45 -15.15 15.75
C SER A 42 4.19 -16.00 15.97
N GLU A 43 4.19 -16.82 17.02
CA GLU A 43 3.01 -17.55 17.46
C GLU A 43 1.85 -16.60 17.80
N GLY A 44 2.16 -15.41 18.34
CA GLY A 44 1.15 -14.38 18.62
C GLY A 44 0.44 -13.88 17.36
N PHE A 45 1.15 -13.68 16.25
CA PHE A 45 0.53 -13.29 14.98
C PHE A 45 -0.34 -14.42 14.42
N VAL A 46 0.12 -15.66 14.45
CA VAL A 46 -0.68 -16.84 14.04
C VAL A 46 -1.92 -16.99 14.93
N GLY A 47 -1.77 -16.88 16.25
CA GLY A 47 -2.89 -16.94 17.19
C GLY A 47 -3.92 -15.84 16.96
N TRP A 48 -3.45 -14.61 16.68
CA TRP A 48 -4.34 -13.49 16.36
C TRP A 48 -5.14 -13.74 15.06
N LEU A 49 -4.50 -14.23 13.99
CA LEU A 49 -5.21 -14.61 12.76
C LEU A 49 -6.25 -15.71 13.02
N THR A 50 -5.89 -16.70 13.84
CA THR A 50 -6.83 -17.77 14.25
C THR A 50 -8.04 -17.19 14.99
N SER A 51 -7.83 -16.23 15.90
CA SER A 51 -8.92 -15.57 16.63
C SER A 51 -9.85 -14.75 15.72
N LYS A 52 -9.36 -14.34 14.55
CA LYS A 52 -10.14 -13.67 13.50
C LYS A 52 -10.82 -14.66 12.52
N GLY A 53 -10.78 -15.97 12.82
CA GLY A 53 -11.47 -17.00 12.05
C GLY A 53 -10.68 -17.59 10.89
N ILE A 54 -9.37 -17.32 10.80
CA ILE A 54 -8.49 -17.89 9.77
C ILE A 54 -8.04 -19.29 10.20
N SER A 55 -8.67 -20.33 9.68
CA SER A 55 -8.38 -21.74 10.05
C SER A 55 -6.98 -22.22 9.65
N SER A 56 -6.38 -21.63 8.60
CA SER A 56 -5.02 -21.98 8.15
C SER A 56 -4.01 -20.87 8.48
N ALA A 57 -4.11 -20.28 9.66
CA ALA A 57 -3.34 -19.09 10.05
C ALA A 57 -1.81 -19.30 9.97
N SER A 58 -1.30 -20.50 10.26
CA SER A 58 0.13 -20.82 10.14
C SER A 58 0.68 -20.76 8.70
N VAL A 59 -0.18 -20.95 7.70
CA VAL A 59 0.17 -20.80 6.27
C VAL A 59 -0.09 -19.37 5.81
N VAL A 60 -1.20 -18.77 6.26
CA VAL A 60 -1.61 -17.43 5.84
C VAL A 60 -0.68 -16.35 6.39
N ALA A 61 -0.18 -16.50 7.62
CA ALA A 61 0.73 -15.54 8.25
C ALA A 61 2.00 -15.25 7.41
N PRO A 62 2.79 -16.26 7.00
CA PRO A 62 3.93 -16.01 6.13
C PRO A 62 3.52 -15.51 4.73
N MET A 63 2.37 -15.94 4.18
CA MET A 63 1.88 -15.42 2.90
C MET A 63 1.58 -13.92 2.96
N ILE A 64 0.99 -13.44 4.05
CA ILE A 64 0.76 -12.01 4.26
C ILE A 64 2.11 -11.28 4.34
N ALA A 65 3.02 -11.71 5.19
CA ALA A 65 4.31 -11.05 5.39
C ALA A 65 5.11 -10.96 4.08
N TRP A 66 5.26 -12.06 3.36
CA TRP A 66 5.96 -12.08 2.07
C TRP A 66 5.20 -11.36 0.96
N GLY A 67 3.88 -11.44 0.97
CA GLY A 67 3.02 -10.70 0.03
C GLY A 67 3.22 -9.18 0.17
N GLU A 68 3.28 -8.67 1.39
CA GLU A 68 3.55 -7.26 1.68
C GLU A 68 4.98 -6.87 1.25
N ILE A 69 5.99 -7.67 1.58
CA ILE A 69 7.39 -7.43 1.18
C ILE A 69 7.50 -7.36 -0.35
N LEU A 70 6.99 -8.37 -1.04
CA LEU A 70 7.10 -8.48 -2.50
C LEU A 70 6.32 -7.38 -3.22
N ALA A 71 5.12 -7.05 -2.73
CA ALA A 71 4.32 -5.98 -3.31
C ALA A 71 4.98 -4.59 -3.08
N GLY A 72 5.52 -4.34 -1.88
CA GLY A 72 6.27 -3.12 -1.60
C GLY A 72 7.51 -2.96 -2.49
N LEU A 73 8.32 -4.01 -2.59
CA LEU A 73 9.47 -4.05 -3.51
C LEU A 73 9.04 -3.89 -4.97
N GLY A 74 7.93 -4.51 -5.37
CA GLY A 74 7.41 -4.42 -6.72
C GLY A 74 6.99 -3.00 -7.13
N ILE A 75 6.41 -2.21 -6.22
CA ILE A 75 6.13 -0.78 -6.46
C ILE A 75 7.43 0.00 -6.69
N LEU A 76 8.46 -0.22 -5.86
CA LEU A 76 9.75 0.47 -5.97
C LEU A 76 10.50 0.07 -7.26
N LEU A 77 10.65 -1.23 -7.47
CA LEU A 77 11.36 -1.77 -8.63
C LEU A 77 10.62 -1.52 -9.94
N GLY A 78 9.28 -1.60 -9.94
CA GLY A 78 8.46 -1.30 -11.11
C GLY A 78 8.65 0.14 -11.59
N GLY A 79 8.75 1.10 -10.65
CA GLY A 79 9.12 2.48 -10.98
C GLY A 79 10.52 2.59 -11.57
N LEU A 80 11.50 1.92 -10.97
CA LEU A 80 12.90 1.95 -11.42
C LEU A 80 13.11 1.23 -12.76
N ILE A 81 12.52 0.04 -12.94
CA ILE A 81 12.56 -0.72 -14.19
C ILE A 81 11.91 0.08 -15.32
N GLY A 82 10.82 0.79 -15.03
CA GLY A 82 10.08 1.61 -16.00
C GLY A 82 10.94 2.67 -16.70
N THR A 83 12.05 3.10 -16.10
CA THR A 83 12.98 4.05 -16.73
C THR A 83 13.73 3.45 -17.92
N LYS A 84 13.89 2.12 -17.97
CA LYS A 84 14.63 1.39 -19.02
C LYS A 84 13.75 0.45 -19.85
N ALA A 85 12.70 -0.11 -19.22
CA ALA A 85 11.77 -1.06 -19.82
C ALA A 85 10.33 -0.68 -19.42
N ALA A 86 9.77 0.33 -20.08
CA ALA A 86 8.50 0.96 -19.71
C ALA A 86 7.34 -0.04 -19.53
N ILE A 87 7.16 -0.96 -20.48
CA ILE A 87 6.08 -1.96 -20.40
C ILE A 87 6.25 -2.87 -19.18
N LEU A 88 7.45 -3.41 -18.97
CA LEU A 88 7.74 -4.31 -17.87
C LEU A 88 7.56 -3.59 -16.51
N GLY A 89 8.13 -2.40 -16.38
CA GLY A 89 7.97 -1.59 -15.18
C GLY A 89 6.51 -1.24 -14.89
N ASN A 90 5.73 -0.94 -15.92
CA ASN A 90 4.30 -0.66 -15.78
C ASN A 90 3.52 -1.91 -15.30
N VAL A 91 3.77 -3.08 -15.90
CA VAL A 91 3.14 -4.34 -15.48
C VAL A 91 3.48 -4.66 -14.02
N VAL A 92 4.76 -4.58 -13.64
CA VAL A 92 5.20 -4.84 -12.26
C VAL A 92 4.50 -3.88 -11.28
N THR A 93 4.45 -2.58 -11.58
CA THR A 93 3.77 -1.60 -10.73
C THR A 93 2.27 -1.92 -10.58
N ARG A 94 1.58 -2.24 -11.68
CA ARG A 94 0.14 -2.55 -11.65
C ARG A 94 -0.17 -3.81 -10.85
N LEU A 95 0.59 -4.89 -11.05
CA LEU A 95 0.42 -6.13 -10.31
C LEU A 95 0.69 -5.93 -8.81
N SER A 96 1.74 -5.18 -8.48
CA SER A 96 2.07 -4.87 -7.09
C SER A 96 1.00 -3.99 -6.43
N GLY A 97 0.51 -2.99 -7.14
CA GLY A 97 -0.62 -2.16 -6.67
C GLY A 97 -1.89 -2.98 -6.42
N GLY A 98 -2.20 -3.90 -7.34
CA GLY A 98 -3.32 -4.83 -7.19
C GLY A 98 -3.16 -5.76 -5.98
N ALA A 99 -1.95 -6.30 -5.77
CA ALA A 99 -1.64 -7.13 -4.60
C ALA A 99 -1.82 -6.35 -3.28
N ILE A 100 -1.33 -5.11 -3.21
CA ILE A 100 -1.54 -4.21 -2.07
C ILE A 100 -3.04 -4.01 -1.82
N GLY A 101 -3.80 -3.71 -2.87
CA GLY A 101 -5.25 -3.54 -2.78
C GLY A 101 -5.95 -4.76 -2.17
N ILE A 102 -5.64 -5.97 -2.66
CA ILE A 102 -6.22 -7.22 -2.16
C ILE A 102 -5.85 -7.46 -0.70
N ILE A 103 -4.57 -7.30 -0.33
CA ILE A 103 -4.10 -7.50 1.05
C ILE A 103 -4.78 -6.50 2.00
N MET A 104 -4.91 -5.23 1.60
CA MET A 104 -5.55 -4.21 2.43
C MET A 104 -7.06 -4.40 2.56
N ILE A 105 -7.75 -4.87 1.52
CA ILE A 105 -9.15 -5.28 1.63
C ILE A 105 -9.29 -6.40 2.67
N GLY A 106 -8.44 -7.44 2.58
CA GLY A 106 -8.41 -8.51 3.56
C GLY A 106 -8.14 -8.01 4.98
N ALA A 107 -7.18 -7.11 5.16
CA ALA A 107 -6.86 -6.50 6.44
C ALA A 107 -8.06 -5.72 7.02
N ILE A 108 -8.72 -4.90 6.22
CA ILE A 108 -9.88 -4.10 6.66
C ILE A 108 -11.07 -5.00 7.00
N VAL A 109 -11.41 -5.93 6.12
CA VAL A 109 -12.63 -6.76 6.26
C VAL A 109 -12.49 -7.81 7.35
N ILE A 110 -11.30 -8.41 7.51
CA ILE A 110 -11.08 -9.53 8.44
C ILE A 110 -10.50 -9.03 9.77
N ALA A 111 -9.43 -8.24 9.69
CA ALA A 111 -8.66 -7.86 10.86
C ALA A 111 -9.27 -6.66 11.62
N HIS A 112 -9.93 -5.77 10.91
CA HIS A 112 -10.44 -4.48 11.40
C HIS A 112 -11.94 -4.30 11.12
N SER A 113 -12.68 -5.39 11.04
CA SER A 113 -14.14 -5.40 10.80
C SER A 113 -14.96 -4.68 11.88
N ASP A 114 -14.39 -4.49 13.05
CA ASP A 114 -14.96 -3.81 14.22
C ASP A 114 -14.69 -2.30 14.25
N TRP A 115 -13.93 -1.77 13.29
CA TRP A 115 -13.61 -0.35 13.25
C TRP A 115 -14.81 0.50 12.81
N GLY A 116 -14.96 1.66 13.45
CA GLY A 116 -15.91 2.68 13.00
C GLY A 116 -15.47 3.31 11.67
N ILE A 117 -16.43 3.72 10.84
CA ILE A 117 -16.11 4.31 9.53
C ILE A 117 -15.51 5.71 9.70
N PHE A 118 -16.20 6.62 10.37
CA PHE A 118 -15.80 8.03 10.54
C PHE A 118 -15.52 8.40 12.00
N THR A 119 -16.11 7.67 12.94
CA THR A 119 -16.01 7.91 14.38
C THR A 119 -15.78 6.60 15.13
N GLY A 120 -15.03 6.66 16.22
CA GLY A 120 -14.72 5.49 17.04
C GLY A 120 -13.64 5.81 18.06
N GLU A 121 -13.16 4.80 18.76
CA GLU A 121 -12.02 4.91 19.64
C GLU A 121 -10.75 5.25 18.84
N ARG A 122 -9.80 5.92 19.51
CA ARG A 122 -8.53 6.29 18.87
C ARG A 122 -7.80 5.06 18.32
N GLY A 123 -7.52 5.08 17.04
CA GLY A 123 -6.86 3.97 16.32
C GLY A 123 -7.81 2.92 15.75
N ALA A 124 -9.13 3.07 15.95
CA ALA A 124 -10.16 2.17 15.44
C ALA A 124 -11.15 2.91 14.51
N VAL A 125 -10.66 3.82 13.67
CA VAL A 125 -11.44 4.59 12.70
C VAL A 125 -10.86 4.40 11.31
N LEU A 126 -11.65 3.85 10.39
CA LEU A 126 -11.20 3.49 9.05
C LEU A 126 -10.65 4.69 8.28
N PHE A 127 -11.38 5.82 8.24
CA PHE A 127 -10.93 7.02 7.52
C PHE A 127 -9.78 7.79 8.20
N ALA A 128 -9.37 7.39 9.39
CA ALA A 128 -8.16 7.88 10.08
C ALA A 128 -7.02 6.82 10.08
N SER A 129 -7.19 5.72 9.35
CA SER A 129 -6.27 4.59 9.37
C SER A 129 -5.30 4.59 8.20
N GLU A 130 -4.10 4.09 8.43
CA GLU A 130 -3.09 3.85 7.40
C GLU A 130 -3.59 2.82 6.37
N GLN A 131 -4.36 1.82 6.79
CA GLN A 131 -4.88 0.74 5.95
C GLN A 131 -5.71 1.27 4.79
N LEU A 132 -6.57 2.26 5.04
CA LEU A 132 -7.36 2.86 3.98
C LEU A 132 -6.49 3.61 2.97
N PHE A 133 -5.51 4.38 3.44
CA PHE A 133 -4.60 5.10 2.54
C PHE A 133 -3.72 4.17 1.72
N LEU A 134 -3.22 3.09 2.31
CA LEU A 134 -2.49 2.05 1.58
C LEU A 134 -3.37 1.36 0.53
N LEU A 135 -4.64 1.07 0.85
CA LEU A 135 -5.61 0.56 -0.10
C LEU A 135 -5.79 1.51 -1.29
N LEU A 136 -6.08 2.78 -1.02
CA LEU A 136 -6.32 3.78 -2.06
C LEU A 136 -5.10 3.95 -2.98
N LEU A 137 -3.89 4.00 -2.41
CA LEU A 137 -2.65 4.08 -3.17
C LEU A 137 -2.37 2.80 -3.96
N GLY A 138 -2.65 1.62 -3.39
CA GLY A 138 -2.56 0.34 -4.10
C GLY A 138 -3.47 0.32 -5.33
N VAL A 139 -4.73 0.67 -5.16
CA VAL A 139 -5.71 0.79 -6.25
C VAL A 139 -5.27 1.84 -7.28
N TYR A 140 -4.78 3.00 -6.83
CA TYR A 140 -4.26 4.03 -7.73
C TYR A 140 -3.17 3.46 -8.65
N PHE A 141 -2.16 2.77 -8.12
CA PHE A 141 -1.09 2.20 -8.93
C PHE A 141 -1.51 0.97 -9.73
N ALA A 142 -2.51 0.20 -9.29
CA ALA A 142 -3.10 -0.86 -10.10
C ALA A 142 -3.76 -0.31 -11.39
N ILE A 143 -4.43 0.83 -11.27
CA ILE A 143 -5.11 1.50 -12.41
C ILE A 143 -4.10 2.30 -13.24
N ARG A 144 -3.27 3.12 -12.61
CA ARG A 144 -2.39 4.08 -13.28
C ARG A 144 -1.09 3.47 -13.78
N GLY A 145 -0.50 2.58 -13.02
CA GLY A 145 0.83 2.04 -13.31
C GLY A 145 1.95 3.07 -13.06
N ASN A 146 2.81 3.26 -14.06
CA ASN A 146 3.94 4.21 -14.01
C ASN A 146 3.62 5.58 -14.62
N ASP A 147 2.46 5.74 -15.25
CA ASP A 147 2.07 6.96 -15.98
C ASP A 147 1.75 8.13 -15.04
#